data_774dfd2992a8ade2299618da78f75074
#
_entry.id   774dfd2992a8ade2299618da78f75074
#
_cell.length_a   1.000
_cell.length_b   1.000
_cell.length_c   1.000
_cell.angle_alpha   90.00
_cell.angle_beta   90.00
_cell.angle_gamma   90.00
#
_symmetry.space_group_name_H-M   'P 1'
#
loop_
_entity.id
_entity.type
_entity.pdbx_description
1 polymer ?
#
loop_
_entity_poly.entity_id
_entity_poly.type
_entity_poly.pdbx_seq_one_letter_code
_entity_poly.pdbx_strand_id
1 'polypeptide(L)'
;MPRAFILVLDSLGIGWAPDADQYGDAGADTLGHIAEVCARGEADREGLRAGPLNLPCMASLGLGLAAQLVTGTIPPNLKSPVLRGRFGAAREVSRGKDTPSGHWEMAGVPVSFEWGLFPPEYPSFPKELIETVISRADLPGILGNHAASGTEILKELGQEHMRTGKPICYTSADSVFQIAAHEETFGLDRLLKLCEIVRELLSGYNIGRVIARPFIGEPGHFTRTANRHDYALEPPAPTLLDQLQQAGREVVSVGKISDIFAGRGITKAVKGPDSDTLFDLVENEAAHAPDGSLTFANFVEFDSEWGHRRDVAGYAAALENIDARIAAFVPKLHPGDLAIITADHGCDPTWKGTDHTRECVPVLLFGPPVLPGEAGVRDTFADVGQTVAAHLGIEPLESGEAISLN
;
A
#
# COMPACT_ATOMS: atom_id res chain seq x y z
N MET A 1 -2.43 -28.10 7.62
CA MET A 1 -1.24 -27.50 6.96
C MET A 1 -1.00 -26.13 7.61
N PRO A 2 0.21 -25.60 7.55
CA PRO A 2 0.48 -24.24 8.06
C PRO A 2 -0.29 -23.17 7.29
N ARG A 3 -0.57 -22.05 7.93
CA ARG A 3 -1.16 -20.83 7.32
C ARG A 3 -0.19 -19.66 7.48
N ALA A 4 -0.34 -18.64 6.65
CA ALA A 4 0.49 -17.45 6.75
C ALA A 4 -0.37 -16.17 6.79
N PHE A 5 0.10 -15.17 7.53
CA PHE A 5 -0.51 -13.86 7.68
C PHE A 5 0.57 -12.79 7.41
N ILE A 6 0.35 -11.92 6.44
CA ILE A 6 1.16 -10.72 6.21
C ILE A 6 0.32 -9.51 6.62
N LEU A 7 0.82 -8.74 7.59
CA LEU A 7 0.17 -7.55 8.14
C LEU A 7 1.03 -6.34 7.76
N VAL A 8 0.62 -5.60 6.74
CA VAL A 8 1.33 -4.41 6.28
C VAL A 8 0.77 -3.19 7.03
N LEU A 9 1.59 -2.60 7.90
CA LEU A 9 1.33 -1.29 8.47
C LEU A 9 1.84 -0.26 7.44
N ASP A 10 0.94 0.17 6.55
CA ASP A 10 1.26 0.99 5.38
C ASP A 10 2.11 2.20 5.79
N SER A 11 3.23 2.40 5.11
CA SER A 11 4.17 3.50 5.36
C SER A 11 4.97 3.46 6.68
N LEU A 12 5.01 2.36 7.44
CA LEU A 12 5.82 2.28 8.66
C LEU A 12 7.31 2.02 8.37
N GLY A 13 8.02 3.03 7.88
CA GLY A 13 9.48 3.00 7.77
C GLY A 13 10.18 3.01 9.13
N ILE A 14 11.44 2.52 9.16
CA ILE A 14 12.27 2.41 10.37
C ILE A 14 13.67 2.98 10.16
N GLY A 15 13.80 4.02 9.34
CA GLY A 15 15.03 4.71 9.02
C GLY A 15 15.38 4.64 7.53
N TRP A 16 16.06 5.67 7.04
CA TRP A 16 16.34 5.84 5.61
C TRP A 16 17.13 4.70 5.00
N ALA A 17 16.73 4.31 3.78
CA ALA A 17 17.46 3.31 2.99
C ALA A 17 18.80 3.87 2.48
N PRO A 18 19.78 3.00 2.12
CA PRO A 18 21.09 3.44 1.63
C PRO A 18 21.06 4.33 0.38
N ASP A 19 20.00 4.25 -0.41
CA ASP A 19 19.77 5.02 -1.64
C ASP A 19 18.78 6.20 -1.45
N ALA A 20 18.39 6.51 -0.22
CA ALA A 20 17.41 7.55 0.11
C ALA A 20 17.83 8.96 -0.36
N ASP A 21 19.13 9.23 -0.53
CA ASP A 21 19.65 10.48 -1.08
C ASP A 21 19.18 10.72 -2.52
N GLN A 22 19.01 9.66 -3.32
CA GLN A 22 18.51 9.75 -4.70
C GLN A 22 17.05 10.20 -4.75
N TYR A 23 16.30 10.00 -3.67
CA TYR A 23 14.91 10.41 -3.51
C TYR A 23 14.75 11.69 -2.69
N GLY A 24 15.85 12.26 -2.17
CA GLY A 24 15.83 13.41 -1.28
C GLY A 24 15.36 13.11 0.14
N ASP A 25 15.42 11.85 0.56
CA ASP A 25 14.87 11.34 1.80
C ASP A 25 15.95 10.90 2.82
N ALA A 26 17.22 11.23 2.56
CA ALA A 26 18.29 10.95 3.50
C ALA A 26 18.03 11.64 4.86
N GLY A 27 17.90 10.85 5.91
CA GLY A 27 17.54 11.28 7.25
C GLY A 27 16.08 11.04 7.65
N ALA A 28 15.21 10.55 6.73
CA ALA A 28 13.84 10.16 7.09
C ALA A 28 13.84 8.94 8.02
N ASP A 29 12.99 8.95 9.03
CA ASP A 29 12.82 7.85 9.99
C ASP A 29 11.41 7.90 10.58
N THR A 30 10.45 7.31 9.89
CA THR A 30 9.04 7.37 10.28
C THR A 30 8.82 6.94 11.73
N LEU A 31 9.28 5.76 12.11
CA LEU A 31 9.10 5.25 13.48
C LEU A 31 9.94 6.03 14.50
N GLY A 32 11.21 6.30 14.18
CA GLY A 32 12.13 6.98 15.11
C GLY A 32 11.67 8.40 15.42
N HIS A 33 11.31 9.17 14.39
CA HIS A 33 10.84 10.55 14.58
C HIS A 33 9.50 10.61 15.32
N ILE A 34 8.54 9.72 15.01
CA ILE A 34 7.29 9.60 15.78
C ILE A 34 7.60 9.34 17.27
N ALA A 35 8.49 8.37 17.56
CA ALA A 35 8.85 8.02 18.93
C ALA A 35 9.54 9.19 19.65
N GLU A 36 10.41 9.94 18.96
CA GLU A 36 11.06 11.13 19.51
C GLU A 36 10.09 12.27 19.82
N VAL A 37 9.16 12.57 18.89
CA VAL A 37 8.13 13.60 19.10
C VAL A 37 7.23 13.23 20.28
N CYS A 38 6.84 11.95 20.39
CA CYS A 38 6.08 11.44 21.54
C CYS A 38 6.88 11.58 22.86
N ALA A 39 8.17 11.23 22.86
CA ALA A 39 9.01 11.31 24.05
C ALA A 39 9.18 12.76 24.57
N ARG A 40 9.09 13.76 23.68
CA ARG A 40 9.10 15.19 24.06
C ARG A 40 7.74 15.73 24.46
N GLY A 41 6.67 14.92 24.40
CA GLY A 41 5.28 15.34 24.66
C GLY A 41 4.67 16.21 23.55
N GLU A 42 5.33 16.35 22.41
CA GLU A 42 4.86 17.18 21.29
C GLU A 42 3.75 16.51 20.48
N ALA A 43 3.54 15.20 20.66
CA ALA A 43 2.43 14.45 20.10
C ALA A 43 1.27 14.23 21.09
N ASP A 44 1.27 14.92 22.25
CA ASP A 44 0.17 14.84 23.19
C ASP A 44 -1.05 15.59 22.62
N ARG A 45 -2.20 14.90 22.58
CA ARG A 45 -3.46 15.45 22.08
C ARG A 45 -4.60 15.00 22.98
N GLU A 46 -5.28 15.97 23.61
CA GLU A 46 -6.40 15.69 24.51
C GLU A 46 -7.47 14.81 23.85
N GLY A 47 -7.90 13.78 24.57
CA GLY A 47 -8.89 12.81 24.07
C GLY A 47 -8.36 11.79 23.07
N LEU A 48 -7.08 11.84 22.68
CA LEU A 48 -6.47 10.91 21.71
C LEU A 48 -5.33 10.09 22.35
N ARG A 49 -4.25 10.72 22.73
CA ARG A 49 -3.07 10.09 23.37
C ARG A 49 -2.22 11.07 24.16
N ALA A 50 -1.38 10.53 25.05
CA ALA A 50 -0.36 11.32 25.78
C ALA A 50 0.85 10.46 26.18
N GLY A 51 1.99 11.13 26.36
CA GLY A 51 3.25 10.52 26.81
C GLY A 51 4.06 9.86 25.70
N PRO A 52 5.14 9.13 26.07
CA PRO A 52 5.98 8.40 25.12
C PRO A 52 5.19 7.36 24.30
N LEU A 53 5.66 7.08 23.09
CA LEU A 53 5.07 6.04 22.23
C LEU A 53 5.11 4.68 22.95
N ASN A 54 3.96 4.01 23.05
CA ASN A 54 3.81 2.79 23.83
C ASN A 54 3.36 1.59 22.98
N LEU A 55 4.32 0.78 22.55
CA LEU A 55 4.13 -0.39 21.68
C LEU A 55 4.67 -1.67 22.32
N PRO A 56 4.16 -2.12 23.48
CA PRO A 56 4.76 -3.21 24.24
C PRO A 56 4.77 -4.55 23.50
N CYS A 57 3.76 -4.82 22.67
CA CYS A 57 3.69 -6.05 21.88
C CYS A 57 4.73 -6.03 20.75
N MET A 58 4.71 -5.04 19.86
CA MET A 58 5.65 -4.95 18.74
C MET A 58 7.10 -4.76 19.24
N ALA A 59 7.31 -4.06 20.34
CA ALA A 59 8.63 -4.00 20.98
C ALA A 59 9.11 -5.40 21.42
N SER A 60 8.22 -6.24 21.98
CA SER A 60 8.55 -7.61 22.36
C SER A 60 8.74 -8.53 21.12
N LEU A 61 8.16 -8.19 19.97
CA LEU A 61 8.43 -8.86 18.70
C LEU A 61 9.73 -8.40 18.04
N GLY A 62 10.34 -7.31 18.54
CA GLY A 62 11.64 -6.83 18.12
C GLY A 62 11.62 -5.56 17.27
N LEU A 63 10.53 -4.78 17.22
CA LEU A 63 10.42 -3.57 16.38
C LEU A 63 11.53 -2.57 16.66
N GLY A 64 11.81 -2.26 17.94
CA GLY A 64 12.90 -1.36 18.30
C GLY A 64 14.29 -1.89 17.93
N LEU A 65 14.49 -3.22 17.97
CA LEU A 65 15.73 -3.88 17.54
C LEU A 65 15.86 -3.87 16.00
N ALA A 66 14.77 -4.02 15.27
CA ALA A 66 14.75 -3.88 13.80
C ALA A 66 15.18 -2.46 13.39
N ALA A 67 14.63 -1.43 14.03
CA ALA A 67 15.05 -0.03 13.82
C ALA A 67 16.53 0.18 14.16
N GLN A 68 17.03 -0.45 15.23
CA GLN A 68 18.45 -0.38 15.60
C GLN A 68 19.38 -0.98 14.53
N LEU A 69 18.96 -2.02 13.80
CA LEU A 69 19.78 -2.57 12.70
C LEU A 69 20.00 -1.55 11.58
N VAL A 70 19.07 -0.62 11.39
CA VAL A 70 19.12 0.41 10.33
C VAL A 70 19.80 1.69 10.83
N THR A 71 19.34 2.21 11.98
CA THR A 71 19.73 3.55 12.48
C THR A 71 20.86 3.51 13.52
N GLY A 72 21.20 2.32 14.03
CA GLY A 72 22.17 2.13 15.10
C GLY A 72 21.61 2.37 16.52
N THR A 73 20.36 2.84 16.66
CA THR A 73 19.72 3.17 17.94
C THR A 73 18.33 2.58 18.08
N ILE A 74 17.94 2.21 19.30
CA ILE A 74 16.56 1.84 19.59
C ILE A 74 15.75 3.13 19.79
N PRO A 75 14.64 3.35 19.06
CA PRO A 75 13.80 4.52 19.27
C PRO A 75 13.27 4.60 20.70
N PRO A 76 13.02 5.82 21.22
CA PRO A 76 12.53 6.01 22.59
C PRO A 76 11.35 5.10 22.95
N ASN A 77 11.42 4.50 24.14
CA ASN A 77 10.39 3.62 24.71
C ASN A 77 10.12 2.30 23.94
N LEU A 78 10.90 1.94 22.92
CA LEU A 78 10.73 0.70 22.15
C LEU A 78 11.69 -0.42 22.57
N LYS A 79 12.32 -0.32 23.72
CA LYS A 79 13.14 -1.38 24.30
C LYS A 79 12.27 -2.35 25.09
N SER A 80 12.26 -3.63 24.69
CA SER A 80 11.60 -4.70 25.46
C SER A 80 12.61 -5.52 26.26
N PRO A 81 12.31 -5.92 27.52
CA PRO A 81 13.14 -6.82 28.29
C PRO A 81 13.03 -8.29 27.79
N VAL A 82 12.04 -8.62 26.99
CA VAL A 82 11.78 -9.97 26.48
C VAL A 82 11.60 -9.92 24.98
N LEU A 83 12.35 -10.71 24.25
CA LEU A 83 12.15 -10.94 22.81
C LEU A 83 11.28 -12.18 22.61
N ARG A 84 10.19 -12.03 21.84
CA ARG A 84 9.21 -13.08 21.54
C ARG A 84 9.10 -13.41 20.05
N GLY A 85 9.56 -12.51 19.18
CA GLY A 85 9.55 -12.65 17.72
C GLY A 85 10.95 -12.79 17.15
N ARG A 86 11.02 -13.03 15.85
CA ARG A 86 12.25 -12.92 15.07
C ARG A 86 12.19 -11.63 14.29
N PHE A 87 13.18 -10.78 14.47
CA PHE A 87 13.19 -9.43 13.92
C PHE A 87 14.28 -9.23 12.88
N GLY A 88 13.98 -8.42 11.90
CA GLY A 88 14.91 -7.91 10.89
C GLY A 88 14.40 -6.60 10.31
N ALA A 89 15.17 -6.07 9.39
CA ALA A 89 14.80 -4.96 8.52
C ALA A 89 14.94 -5.39 7.07
N ALA A 90 14.17 -4.79 6.16
CA ALA A 90 14.33 -5.04 4.73
C ALA A 90 14.51 -3.72 3.97
N ARG A 91 15.32 -3.76 2.91
CA ARG A 91 15.56 -2.68 1.95
C ARG A 91 14.69 -2.90 0.74
N GLU A 92 14.21 -1.84 0.12
CA GLU A 92 13.53 -1.92 -1.15
C GLU A 92 14.53 -1.86 -2.30
N VAL A 93 14.43 -2.77 -3.29
CA VAL A 93 15.22 -2.72 -4.53
C VAL A 93 14.41 -2.19 -5.71
N SER A 94 13.09 -2.12 -5.58
CA SER A 94 12.22 -1.48 -6.56
C SER A 94 12.60 0.00 -6.74
N ARG A 95 12.42 0.52 -7.96
CA ARG A 95 12.75 1.93 -8.26
C ARG A 95 11.71 2.94 -7.77
N GLY A 96 10.58 2.48 -7.26
CA GLY A 96 9.55 3.31 -6.62
C GLY A 96 9.76 3.46 -5.12
N LYS A 97 8.94 4.26 -4.50
CA LYS A 97 8.71 4.33 -3.04
C LYS A 97 7.22 4.46 -2.78
N ASP A 98 6.45 3.74 -3.57
CA ASP A 98 4.98 3.78 -3.60
C ASP A 98 4.40 2.43 -3.23
N THR A 99 3.14 2.44 -2.80
CA THR A 99 2.43 1.25 -2.33
C THR A 99 2.49 0.06 -3.30
N PRO A 100 2.26 0.20 -4.62
CA PRO A 100 2.41 -0.92 -5.54
C PRO A 100 3.83 -1.48 -5.59
N SER A 101 4.86 -0.63 -5.64
CA SER A 101 6.27 -1.07 -5.72
C SER A 101 6.64 -1.93 -4.51
N GLY A 102 6.36 -1.47 -3.29
CA GLY A 102 6.66 -2.21 -2.07
C GLY A 102 5.89 -3.53 -1.96
N HIS A 103 4.59 -3.52 -2.25
CA HIS A 103 3.75 -4.72 -2.18
C HIS A 103 4.10 -5.77 -3.23
N TRP A 104 4.38 -5.35 -4.48
CA TRP A 104 4.76 -6.30 -5.53
C TRP A 104 6.14 -6.92 -5.25
N GLU A 105 7.09 -6.11 -4.78
CA GLU A 105 8.38 -6.63 -4.36
C GLU A 105 8.24 -7.62 -3.20
N MET A 106 7.44 -7.28 -2.17
CA MET A 106 7.12 -8.17 -1.05
C MET A 106 6.52 -9.49 -1.53
N ALA A 107 5.77 -9.49 -2.63
CA ALA A 107 5.21 -10.68 -3.25
C ALA A 107 6.13 -11.35 -4.28
N GLY A 108 7.44 -11.00 -4.31
CA GLY A 108 8.46 -11.62 -5.14
C GLY A 108 8.68 -10.99 -6.51
N VAL A 109 8.12 -9.81 -6.78
CA VAL A 109 8.23 -9.12 -8.08
C VAL A 109 8.73 -7.68 -7.89
N PRO A 110 10.05 -7.47 -7.73
CA PRO A 110 10.63 -6.13 -7.68
C PRO A 110 10.34 -5.32 -8.95
N VAL A 111 10.00 -4.04 -8.77
CA VAL A 111 9.71 -3.11 -9.86
C VAL A 111 11.03 -2.53 -10.40
N SER A 112 11.47 -2.99 -11.55
CA SER A 112 12.72 -2.56 -12.21
C SER A 112 12.56 -1.37 -13.15
N PHE A 113 11.34 -0.92 -13.42
CA PHE A 113 11.01 0.21 -14.27
C PHE A 113 10.63 1.44 -13.45
N GLU A 114 10.76 2.61 -14.05
CA GLU A 114 10.22 3.85 -13.49
C GLU A 114 8.74 3.99 -13.85
N TRP A 115 7.94 4.45 -12.90
CA TRP A 115 6.54 4.78 -13.17
C TRP A 115 6.45 5.89 -14.20
N GLY A 116 5.61 5.69 -15.20
CA GLY A 116 5.33 6.71 -16.19
C GLY A 116 4.57 7.88 -15.58
N LEU A 117 4.97 9.09 -15.94
CA LEU A 117 4.28 10.32 -15.56
C LEU A 117 3.90 11.09 -16.83
N PHE A 118 2.72 11.66 -16.83
CA PHE A 118 2.35 12.59 -17.88
C PHE A 118 2.75 14.01 -17.47
N PRO A 119 3.27 14.84 -18.41
CA PRO A 119 3.60 16.22 -18.11
C PRO A 119 2.37 16.99 -17.66
N PRO A 120 2.52 17.96 -16.73
CA PRO A 120 1.36 18.71 -16.21
C PRO A 120 0.75 19.69 -17.20
N GLU A 121 1.52 20.14 -18.19
CA GLU A 121 1.11 21.13 -19.18
C GLU A 121 0.25 20.50 -20.28
N TYR A 122 -0.58 21.32 -20.92
CA TYR A 122 -1.33 20.94 -22.12
C TYR A 122 -0.41 20.90 -23.36
N PRO A 123 -0.47 19.82 -24.19
CA PRO A 123 -1.16 18.55 -23.97
C PRO A 123 -0.34 17.58 -23.11
N SER A 124 -0.92 17.07 -22.05
CA SER A 124 -0.28 16.04 -21.19
C SER A 124 -0.15 14.70 -21.88
N PHE A 125 -1.19 14.30 -22.60
CA PHE A 125 -1.22 12.96 -23.22
C PHE A 125 -0.70 13.00 -24.65
N PRO A 126 0.11 11.99 -25.07
CA PRO A 126 0.58 11.86 -26.44
C PRO A 126 -0.59 11.87 -27.44
N LYS A 127 -0.42 12.60 -28.56
CA LYS A 127 -1.44 12.76 -29.58
C LYS A 127 -1.94 11.42 -30.12
N GLU A 128 -1.02 10.50 -30.44
CA GLU A 128 -1.35 9.18 -30.98
C GLU A 128 -2.16 8.32 -29.99
N LEU A 129 -1.86 8.44 -28.68
CA LEU A 129 -2.63 7.78 -27.63
C LEU A 129 -4.09 8.28 -27.64
N ILE A 130 -4.28 9.61 -27.66
CA ILE A 130 -5.63 10.21 -27.64
C ILE A 130 -6.41 9.90 -28.91
N GLU A 131 -5.80 9.94 -30.08
CA GLU A 131 -6.42 9.56 -31.35
C GLU A 131 -6.88 8.08 -31.34
N THR A 132 -6.08 7.21 -30.75
CA THR A 132 -6.40 5.79 -30.59
C THR A 132 -7.54 5.58 -29.59
N VAL A 133 -7.53 6.27 -28.46
CA VAL A 133 -8.63 6.24 -27.46
C VAL A 133 -9.95 6.68 -28.10
N ILE A 134 -9.95 7.82 -28.81
CA ILE A 134 -11.12 8.34 -29.50
C ILE A 134 -11.68 7.33 -30.50
N SER A 135 -10.79 6.75 -31.31
CA SER A 135 -11.18 5.76 -32.33
C SER A 135 -11.71 4.47 -31.74
N ARG A 136 -11.01 3.88 -30.74
CA ARG A 136 -11.41 2.60 -30.13
C ARG A 136 -12.68 2.68 -29.29
N ALA A 137 -12.91 3.82 -28.64
CA ALA A 137 -14.07 4.02 -27.77
C ALA A 137 -15.24 4.77 -28.46
N ASP A 138 -15.16 5.02 -29.77
CA ASP A 138 -16.16 5.75 -30.56
C ASP A 138 -16.59 7.05 -29.89
N LEU A 139 -15.59 7.91 -29.60
CA LEU A 139 -15.80 9.18 -28.91
C LEU A 139 -15.84 10.35 -29.89
N PRO A 140 -16.63 11.40 -29.61
CA PRO A 140 -16.61 12.63 -30.38
C PRO A 140 -15.35 13.48 -30.15
N GLY A 141 -14.45 13.04 -29.27
CA GLY A 141 -13.24 13.72 -28.81
C GLY A 141 -13.08 13.62 -27.30
N ILE A 142 -12.13 14.33 -26.73
CA ILE A 142 -11.94 14.47 -25.28
C ILE A 142 -11.94 15.94 -24.86
N LEU A 143 -12.08 16.21 -23.56
CA LEU A 143 -11.86 17.50 -22.92
C LEU A 143 -10.69 17.38 -21.92
N GLY A 144 -10.12 18.51 -21.48
CA GLY A 144 -9.01 18.57 -20.52
C GLY A 144 -7.66 18.35 -21.18
N ASN A 145 -7.00 17.21 -20.95
CA ASN A 145 -5.66 16.88 -21.42
C ASN A 145 -4.55 17.70 -20.76
N HIS A 146 -4.69 17.97 -19.45
CA HIS A 146 -3.70 18.64 -18.61
C HIS A 146 -3.81 18.16 -17.16
N ALA A 147 -2.85 18.52 -16.31
CA ALA A 147 -2.93 18.20 -14.89
C ALA A 147 -3.95 19.12 -14.19
N ALA A 148 -4.82 18.53 -13.39
CA ALA A 148 -5.83 19.28 -12.66
C ALA A 148 -6.29 18.58 -11.38
N SER A 149 -6.81 19.38 -10.44
CA SER A 149 -7.66 18.86 -9.36
C SER A 149 -8.98 18.37 -9.94
N GLY A 150 -9.39 17.18 -9.54
CA GLY A 150 -10.63 16.62 -10.09
C GLY A 150 -11.91 17.35 -9.69
N THR A 151 -11.91 18.22 -8.65
CA THR A 151 -13.04 19.09 -8.32
C THR A 151 -13.06 20.34 -9.19
N GLU A 152 -11.91 20.92 -9.45
CA GLU A 152 -11.80 22.14 -10.28
C GLU A 152 -12.09 21.83 -11.75
N ILE A 153 -11.57 20.73 -12.28
CA ILE A 153 -11.81 20.37 -13.68
C ILE A 153 -13.29 20.06 -13.97
N LEU A 154 -14.05 19.56 -12.99
CA LEU A 154 -15.50 19.39 -13.13
C LEU A 154 -16.22 20.71 -13.20
N LYS A 155 -15.82 21.71 -12.42
CA LYS A 155 -16.39 23.07 -12.50
C LYS A 155 -16.13 23.70 -13.85
N GLU A 156 -14.92 23.49 -14.37
CA GLU A 156 -14.49 24.08 -15.65
C GLU A 156 -15.16 23.41 -16.86
N LEU A 157 -15.14 22.07 -16.93
CA LEU A 157 -15.47 21.32 -18.14
C LEU A 157 -16.75 20.49 -18.05
N GLY A 158 -17.37 20.36 -16.87
CA GLY A 158 -18.54 19.50 -16.68
C GLY A 158 -19.74 19.88 -17.57
N GLN A 159 -20.01 21.18 -17.73
CA GLN A 159 -21.09 21.65 -18.62
C GLN A 159 -20.80 21.33 -20.09
N GLU A 160 -19.56 21.55 -20.53
CA GLU A 160 -19.14 21.24 -21.90
C GLU A 160 -19.18 19.74 -22.17
N HIS A 161 -18.78 18.92 -21.19
CA HIS A 161 -18.92 17.46 -21.24
C HIS A 161 -20.36 17.02 -21.48
N MET A 162 -21.32 17.51 -20.68
CA MET A 162 -22.74 17.19 -20.85
C MET A 162 -23.28 17.59 -22.23
N ARG A 163 -22.84 18.75 -22.74
CA ARG A 163 -23.26 19.27 -24.04
C ARG A 163 -22.70 18.49 -25.22
N THR A 164 -21.46 18.02 -25.13
CA THR A 164 -20.71 17.43 -26.26
C THR A 164 -20.61 15.91 -26.24
N GLY A 165 -20.83 15.31 -25.08
CA GLY A 165 -20.56 13.87 -24.85
C GLY A 165 -19.08 13.51 -24.86
N LYS A 166 -18.15 14.49 -24.82
CA LYS A 166 -16.71 14.24 -24.75
C LYS A 166 -16.31 13.99 -23.29
N PRO A 167 -15.68 12.84 -22.94
CA PRO A 167 -15.20 12.62 -21.57
C PRO A 167 -14.09 13.59 -21.21
N ILE A 168 -13.96 13.90 -19.91
CA ILE A 168 -12.92 14.78 -19.37
C ILE A 168 -11.72 13.91 -18.99
N CYS A 169 -10.62 14.00 -19.75
CA CYS A 169 -9.38 13.24 -19.50
C CYS A 169 -8.34 14.19 -18.91
N TYR A 170 -7.74 13.81 -17.77
CA TYR A 170 -6.78 14.66 -17.07
C TYR A 170 -5.79 13.80 -16.25
N THR A 171 -4.68 14.37 -15.83
CA THR A 171 -3.69 13.74 -14.96
C THR A 171 -3.52 14.53 -13.65
N SER A 172 -2.57 14.10 -12.82
CA SER A 172 -2.10 14.79 -11.62
C SER A 172 -0.58 14.57 -11.47
N ALA A 173 -0.03 14.88 -10.30
CA ALA A 173 1.37 14.60 -10.01
C ALA A 173 1.68 13.09 -9.91
N ASP A 174 0.65 12.27 -9.69
CA ASP A 174 0.78 10.82 -9.62
C ASP A 174 0.84 10.17 -11.01
N SER A 175 1.25 8.88 -11.04
CA SER A 175 1.23 8.05 -12.24
C SER A 175 -0.20 7.60 -12.61
N VAL A 176 -1.01 8.54 -13.12
CA VAL A 176 -2.44 8.30 -13.37
C VAL A 176 -2.94 8.90 -14.68
N PHE A 177 -3.92 8.20 -15.28
CA PHE A 177 -4.82 8.71 -16.32
C PHE A 177 -6.24 8.72 -15.76
N GLN A 178 -6.84 9.88 -15.59
CA GLN A 178 -8.15 10.03 -14.98
C GLN A 178 -9.20 10.40 -16.01
N ILE A 179 -10.37 9.80 -15.92
CA ILE A 179 -11.49 10.05 -16.83
C ILE A 179 -12.74 10.38 -16.02
N ALA A 180 -13.19 11.64 -16.11
CA ALA A 180 -14.45 12.04 -15.50
C ALA A 180 -15.57 12.07 -16.54
N ALA A 181 -16.74 11.54 -16.16
CA ALA A 181 -17.94 11.58 -16.99
C ALA A 181 -19.21 11.61 -16.13
N HIS A 182 -20.25 12.25 -16.63
CA HIS A 182 -21.54 12.37 -15.97
C HIS A 182 -22.33 11.06 -16.11
N GLU A 183 -22.80 10.47 -15.03
CA GLU A 183 -23.42 9.15 -15.03
C GLU A 183 -24.68 9.07 -15.89
N GLU A 184 -25.52 10.09 -15.87
CA GLU A 184 -26.80 10.08 -16.60
C GLU A 184 -26.65 10.42 -18.08
N THR A 185 -25.76 11.37 -18.42
CA THR A 185 -25.64 11.86 -19.82
C THR A 185 -24.62 11.10 -20.64
N PHE A 186 -23.56 10.58 -20.03
CA PHE A 186 -22.54 9.77 -20.69
C PHE A 186 -22.77 8.26 -20.47
N GLY A 187 -23.23 7.91 -19.29
CA GLY A 187 -23.44 6.53 -18.86
C GLY A 187 -22.28 5.96 -18.05
N LEU A 188 -22.59 5.38 -16.87
CA LEU A 188 -21.58 4.76 -16.01
C LEU A 188 -20.88 3.59 -16.69
N ASP A 189 -21.62 2.66 -17.28
CA ASP A 189 -21.06 1.50 -17.98
C ASP A 189 -20.15 1.91 -19.14
N ARG A 190 -20.51 2.96 -19.86
CA ARG A 190 -19.67 3.51 -20.95
C ARG A 190 -18.37 4.09 -20.41
N LEU A 191 -18.40 4.78 -19.25
CA LEU A 191 -17.21 5.30 -18.59
C LEU A 191 -16.29 4.15 -18.15
N LEU A 192 -16.83 3.12 -17.51
CA LEU A 192 -16.05 1.96 -17.07
C LEU A 192 -15.40 1.26 -18.27
N LYS A 193 -16.17 1.02 -19.35
CA LYS A 193 -15.63 0.44 -20.58
C LYS A 193 -14.54 1.29 -21.24
N LEU A 194 -14.69 2.61 -21.21
CA LEU A 194 -13.66 3.52 -21.70
C LEU A 194 -12.36 3.38 -20.87
N CYS A 195 -12.47 3.27 -19.54
CA CYS A 195 -11.31 3.08 -18.67
C CYS A 195 -10.59 1.76 -18.93
N GLU A 196 -11.30 0.67 -19.21
CA GLU A 196 -10.71 -0.62 -19.64
C GLU A 196 -9.89 -0.46 -20.93
N ILE A 197 -10.47 0.18 -21.96
CA ILE A 197 -9.80 0.46 -23.22
C ILE A 197 -8.52 1.28 -22.99
N VAL A 198 -8.59 2.33 -22.17
CA VAL A 198 -7.44 3.17 -21.85
C VAL A 198 -6.38 2.39 -21.07
N ARG A 199 -6.79 1.54 -20.11
CA ARG A 199 -5.84 0.69 -19.36
C ARG A 199 -5.04 -0.22 -20.28
N GLU A 200 -5.71 -0.86 -21.25
CA GLU A 200 -5.06 -1.69 -22.26
C GLU A 200 -4.06 -0.91 -23.11
N LEU A 201 -4.45 0.28 -23.59
CA LEU A 201 -3.59 1.15 -24.41
C LEU A 201 -2.37 1.70 -23.66
N LEU A 202 -2.43 1.78 -22.33
CA LEU A 202 -1.35 2.28 -21.48
C LEU A 202 -0.36 1.19 -21.04
N SER A 203 -0.47 -0.06 -21.53
CA SER A 203 0.41 -1.17 -21.14
C SER A 203 1.91 -0.89 -21.35
N GLY A 204 2.28 -0.08 -22.35
CA GLY A 204 3.68 0.31 -22.62
C GLY A 204 4.13 1.62 -21.97
N TYR A 205 3.27 2.29 -21.22
CA TYR A 205 3.55 3.61 -20.64
C TYR A 205 3.94 3.56 -19.16
N ASN A 206 3.86 2.40 -18.52
CA ASN A 206 4.08 2.21 -17.07
C ASN A 206 3.22 3.15 -16.19
N ILE A 207 2.02 3.50 -16.65
CA ILE A 207 1.08 4.31 -15.87
C ILE A 207 0.41 3.43 -14.82
N GLY A 208 0.56 3.81 -13.56
CA GLY A 208 0.10 3.01 -12.42
C GLY A 208 -1.40 2.76 -12.40
N ARG A 209 -2.23 3.77 -12.71
CA ARG A 209 -3.69 3.63 -12.64
C ARG A 209 -4.41 4.39 -13.75
N VAL A 210 -5.49 3.80 -14.26
CA VAL A 210 -6.56 4.51 -14.97
C VAL A 210 -7.74 4.64 -13.99
N ILE A 211 -8.26 5.85 -13.79
CA ILE A 211 -9.28 6.11 -12.77
C ILE A 211 -10.57 6.59 -13.41
N ALA A 212 -11.65 5.82 -13.25
CA ALA A 212 -12.99 6.28 -13.52
C ALA A 212 -13.46 7.25 -12.42
N ARG A 213 -13.86 8.46 -12.79
CA ARG A 213 -14.34 9.51 -11.92
C ARG A 213 -15.78 9.92 -12.28
N PRO A 214 -16.77 9.06 -12.02
CA PRO A 214 -18.15 9.40 -12.30
C PRO A 214 -18.65 10.55 -11.42
N PHE A 215 -19.54 11.36 -11.98
CA PHE A 215 -20.19 12.47 -11.29
C PHE A 215 -21.63 12.64 -11.75
N ILE A 216 -22.42 13.36 -10.94
CA ILE A 216 -23.82 13.72 -11.19
C ILE A 216 -24.05 15.20 -10.91
N GLY A 217 -25.23 15.70 -11.21
CA GLY A 217 -25.68 17.07 -10.91
C GLY A 217 -25.77 17.95 -12.12
N GLU A 218 -26.07 19.23 -11.89
CA GLU A 218 -26.28 20.25 -12.90
C GLU A 218 -25.08 21.21 -12.97
N PRO A 219 -24.92 21.97 -14.05
CA PRO A 219 -23.88 22.99 -14.17
C PRO A 219 -23.80 23.91 -12.95
N GLY A 220 -22.59 23.97 -12.34
CA GLY A 220 -22.32 24.69 -11.10
C GLY A 220 -22.52 23.91 -9.81
N HIS A 221 -23.13 22.71 -9.86
CA HIS A 221 -23.42 21.86 -8.69
C HIS A 221 -23.09 20.39 -8.95
N PHE A 222 -21.93 20.12 -9.56
CA PHE A 222 -21.47 18.76 -9.80
C PHE A 222 -20.93 18.11 -8.53
N THR A 223 -21.31 16.83 -8.33
CA THR A 223 -20.86 16.03 -7.19
C THR A 223 -20.33 14.69 -7.70
N ARG A 224 -19.16 14.25 -7.21
CA ARG A 224 -18.62 12.94 -7.49
C ARG A 224 -19.46 11.87 -6.81
N THR A 225 -19.63 10.73 -7.47
CA THR A 225 -20.36 9.60 -6.90
C THR A 225 -19.39 8.61 -6.25
N ALA A 226 -19.96 7.65 -5.52
CA ALA A 226 -19.23 6.53 -4.93
C ALA A 226 -18.81 5.46 -5.96
N ASN A 227 -19.26 5.56 -7.22
CA ASN A 227 -18.96 4.62 -8.30
C ASN A 227 -17.57 4.83 -8.94
N ARG A 228 -16.65 5.46 -8.21
CA ARG A 228 -15.24 5.52 -8.60
C ARG A 228 -14.69 4.11 -8.75
N HIS A 229 -13.93 3.88 -9.84
CA HIS A 229 -13.22 2.62 -10.05
C HIS A 229 -11.79 2.90 -10.52
N ASP A 230 -10.82 2.23 -9.91
CA ASP A 230 -9.40 2.35 -10.24
C ASP A 230 -8.95 1.06 -10.96
N TYR A 231 -8.48 1.21 -12.19
CA TYR A 231 -7.88 0.14 -13.00
C TYR A 231 -6.36 0.22 -12.81
N ALA A 232 -5.83 -0.54 -11.87
CA ALA A 232 -4.41 -0.60 -11.59
C ALA A 232 -3.64 -1.33 -12.71
N LEU A 233 -2.35 -1.01 -12.85
CA LEU A 233 -1.42 -1.85 -13.60
C LEU A 233 -1.26 -3.17 -12.84
N GLU A 234 -1.23 -4.27 -13.57
CA GLU A 234 -0.95 -5.58 -12.97
C GLU A 234 0.55 -5.75 -12.71
N PRO A 235 0.96 -6.55 -11.72
CA PRO A 235 2.35 -6.96 -11.56
C PRO A 235 2.92 -7.52 -12.87
N PRO A 236 4.16 -7.16 -13.26
CA PRO A 236 4.73 -7.53 -14.56
C PRO A 236 5.12 -9.01 -14.67
N ALA A 237 5.09 -9.75 -13.56
CA ALA A 237 5.41 -11.17 -13.49
C ALA A 237 4.46 -11.90 -12.51
N PRO A 238 4.45 -13.25 -12.48
CA PRO A 238 3.71 -14.00 -11.47
C PRO A 238 4.23 -13.72 -10.06
N THR A 239 3.31 -13.41 -9.15
CA THR A 239 3.58 -13.11 -7.74
C THR A 239 3.40 -14.34 -6.85
N LEU A 240 3.74 -14.22 -5.56
CA LEU A 240 3.36 -15.19 -4.51
C LEU A 240 1.86 -15.54 -4.57
N LEU A 241 1.01 -14.54 -4.83
CA LEU A 241 -0.43 -14.71 -4.86
C LEU A 241 -0.86 -15.61 -6.03
N ASP A 242 -0.26 -15.39 -7.21
CA ASP A 242 -0.50 -16.23 -8.39
C ASP A 242 -0.07 -17.68 -8.14
N GLN A 243 1.10 -17.88 -7.53
CA GLN A 243 1.61 -19.23 -7.28
C GLN A 243 0.75 -19.98 -6.25
N LEU A 244 0.28 -19.29 -5.19
CA LEU A 244 -0.64 -19.87 -4.22
C LEU A 244 -1.97 -20.24 -4.86
N GLN A 245 -2.54 -19.36 -5.68
CA GLN A 245 -3.78 -19.65 -6.42
C GLN A 245 -3.61 -20.84 -7.36
N GLN A 246 -2.51 -20.93 -8.10
CA GLN A 246 -2.20 -22.07 -8.99
C GLN A 246 -2.02 -23.38 -8.19
N ALA A 247 -1.49 -23.30 -6.99
CA ALA A 247 -1.39 -24.45 -6.06
C ALA A 247 -2.73 -24.80 -5.37
N GLY A 248 -3.84 -24.15 -5.75
CA GLY A 248 -5.17 -24.38 -5.18
C GLY A 248 -5.30 -23.90 -3.73
N ARG A 249 -4.47 -22.93 -3.30
CA ARG A 249 -4.52 -22.34 -1.97
C ARG A 249 -5.44 -21.12 -1.94
N GLU A 250 -6.08 -20.87 -0.81
CA GLU A 250 -6.84 -19.64 -0.61
C GLU A 250 -5.90 -18.47 -0.34
N VAL A 251 -6.13 -17.37 -1.06
CA VAL A 251 -5.45 -16.07 -0.87
C VAL A 251 -6.50 -15.05 -0.50
N VAL A 252 -6.51 -14.67 0.77
CA VAL A 252 -7.44 -13.67 1.32
C VAL A 252 -6.80 -12.31 1.31
N SER A 253 -7.36 -11.41 0.53
CA SER A 253 -7.02 -9.99 0.51
C SER A 253 -7.86 -9.25 1.56
N VAL A 254 -7.21 -8.57 2.51
CA VAL A 254 -7.87 -7.69 3.48
C VAL A 254 -7.46 -6.24 3.19
N GLY A 255 -8.45 -5.35 3.04
CA GLY A 255 -8.22 -3.95 2.70
C GLY A 255 -7.91 -3.73 1.22
N LYS A 256 -6.83 -3.00 0.91
CA LYS A 256 -6.48 -2.61 -0.46
C LYS A 256 -5.66 -3.64 -1.26
N ILE A 257 -5.29 -4.76 -0.70
CA ILE A 257 -4.43 -5.74 -1.38
C ILE A 257 -5.00 -6.13 -2.76
N SER A 258 -6.30 -6.41 -2.86
CA SER A 258 -6.93 -6.73 -4.16
C SER A 258 -6.80 -5.59 -5.18
N ASP A 259 -6.89 -4.34 -4.75
CA ASP A 259 -6.75 -3.19 -5.64
C ASP A 259 -5.28 -2.99 -6.07
N ILE A 260 -4.32 -3.23 -5.17
CA ILE A 260 -2.87 -3.12 -5.43
C ILE A 260 -2.41 -4.18 -6.45
N PHE A 261 -2.95 -5.39 -6.38
CA PHE A 261 -2.64 -6.49 -7.30
C PHE A 261 -3.61 -6.60 -8.49
N ALA A 262 -4.47 -5.59 -8.71
CA ALA A 262 -5.50 -5.61 -9.77
C ALA A 262 -6.40 -6.87 -9.74
N GLY A 263 -6.64 -7.44 -8.56
CA GLY A 263 -7.40 -8.67 -8.35
C GLY A 263 -6.65 -9.95 -8.67
N ARG A 264 -5.44 -9.87 -9.20
CA ARG A 264 -4.66 -11.01 -9.66
C ARG A 264 -4.16 -11.87 -8.49
N GLY A 265 -4.34 -13.19 -8.60
CA GLY A 265 -3.94 -14.15 -7.57
C GLY A 265 -4.83 -14.16 -6.31
N ILE A 266 -5.86 -13.31 -6.24
CA ILE A 266 -6.78 -13.21 -5.11
C ILE A 266 -7.95 -14.19 -5.28
N THR A 267 -8.23 -14.99 -4.25
CA THR A 267 -9.38 -15.92 -4.25
C THR A 267 -10.56 -15.39 -3.42
N LYS A 268 -10.26 -14.55 -2.43
CA LYS A 268 -11.25 -13.90 -1.56
C LYS A 268 -10.81 -12.49 -1.23
N ALA A 269 -11.66 -11.50 -1.44
CA ALA A 269 -11.39 -10.11 -1.09
C ALA A 269 -12.39 -9.60 -0.06
N VAL A 270 -11.89 -9.03 1.04
CA VAL A 270 -12.70 -8.40 2.08
C VAL A 270 -12.20 -6.98 2.33
N LYS A 271 -13.11 -6.03 2.48
CA LYS A 271 -12.81 -4.60 2.67
C LYS A 271 -13.48 -4.08 3.93
N GLY A 272 -12.89 -3.07 4.53
CA GLY A 272 -13.40 -2.36 5.69
C GLY A 272 -13.12 -0.87 5.57
N PRO A 273 -13.85 -0.02 6.29
CA PRO A 273 -13.70 1.43 6.23
C PRO A 273 -12.47 1.95 7.00
N ASP A 274 -11.99 1.21 7.99
CA ASP A 274 -10.95 1.61 8.92
C ASP A 274 -10.08 0.43 9.39
N SER A 275 -8.98 0.72 10.04
CA SER A 275 -8.00 -0.28 10.51
C SER A 275 -8.58 -1.23 11.56
N ASP A 276 -9.50 -0.78 12.41
CA ASP A 276 -10.15 -1.65 13.40
C ASP A 276 -11.02 -2.71 12.72
N THR A 277 -11.86 -2.31 11.77
CA THR A 277 -12.66 -3.24 10.96
C THR A 277 -11.77 -4.19 10.16
N LEU A 278 -10.68 -3.70 9.56
CA LEU A 278 -9.74 -4.56 8.83
C LEU A 278 -9.09 -5.58 9.75
N PHE A 279 -8.75 -5.19 10.98
CA PHE A 279 -8.19 -6.12 11.95
C PHE A 279 -9.20 -7.17 12.43
N ASP A 280 -10.47 -6.81 12.61
CA ASP A 280 -11.55 -7.76 12.88
C ASP A 280 -11.67 -8.82 11.77
N LEU A 281 -11.51 -8.40 10.51
CA LEU A 281 -11.47 -9.33 9.37
C LEU A 281 -10.26 -10.26 9.43
N VAL A 282 -9.05 -9.76 9.78
CA VAL A 282 -7.86 -10.60 9.99
C VAL A 282 -8.09 -11.63 11.10
N GLU A 283 -8.68 -11.22 12.22
CA GLU A 283 -9.02 -12.13 13.32
C GLU A 283 -10.06 -13.18 12.91
N ASN A 284 -11.04 -12.80 12.10
CA ASN A 284 -12.00 -13.75 11.53
C ASN A 284 -11.32 -14.79 10.62
N GLU A 285 -10.36 -14.36 9.78
CA GLU A 285 -9.58 -15.29 8.95
C GLU A 285 -8.69 -16.20 9.81
N ALA A 286 -8.10 -15.70 10.89
CA ALA A 286 -7.35 -16.55 11.82
C ALA A 286 -8.21 -17.66 12.43
N ALA A 287 -9.51 -17.42 12.63
CA ALA A 287 -10.44 -18.42 13.14
C ALA A 287 -10.96 -19.40 12.06
N HIS A 288 -11.07 -18.98 10.79
CA HIS A 288 -11.87 -19.71 9.80
C HIS A 288 -11.13 -20.04 8.49
N ALA A 289 -10.02 -19.34 8.14
CA ALA A 289 -9.30 -19.59 6.90
C ALA A 289 -8.77 -21.03 6.85
N PRO A 290 -8.83 -21.67 5.67
CA PRO A 290 -8.41 -23.06 5.53
C PRO A 290 -6.90 -23.23 5.67
N ASP A 291 -6.50 -24.44 5.97
CA ASP A 291 -5.10 -24.85 5.97
C ASP A 291 -4.41 -24.53 4.63
N GLY A 292 -3.20 -24.01 4.69
CA GLY A 292 -2.38 -23.66 3.54
C GLY A 292 -2.73 -22.28 2.94
N SER A 293 -3.62 -21.52 3.56
CA SER A 293 -4.02 -20.17 3.09
C SER A 293 -3.00 -19.09 3.43
N LEU A 294 -3.06 -18.00 2.67
CA LEU A 294 -2.42 -16.72 2.97
C LEU A 294 -3.51 -15.68 3.25
N THR A 295 -3.44 -15.00 4.39
CA THR A 295 -4.16 -13.75 4.65
C THR A 295 -3.18 -12.59 4.51
N PHE A 296 -3.43 -11.71 3.55
CA PHE A 296 -2.60 -10.55 3.26
C PHE A 296 -3.41 -9.28 3.52
N ALA A 297 -3.01 -8.50 4.53
CA ALA A 297 -3.73 -7.33 5.00
C ALA A 297 -2.90 -6.05 4.81
N ASN A 298 -3.56 -4.98 4.33
CA ASN A 298 -2.98 -3.64 4.24
C ASN A 298 -3.80 -2.67 5.09
N PHE A 299 -3.16 -2.07 6.10
CA PHE A 299 -3.73 -1.05 6.98
C PHE A 299 -3.37 0.34 6.45
N VAL A 300 -4.08 0.77 5.42
CA VAL A 300 -3.77 1.95 4.60
C VAL A 300 -3.91 3.29 5.34
N GLU A 301 -4.65 3.35 6.46
CA GLU A 301 -4.86 4.60 7.18
C GLU A 301 -3.56 5.19 7.73
N PHE A 302 -2.55 4.36 8.05
CA PHE A 302 -1.24 4.83 8.48
C PHE A 302 -0.63 5.80 7.48
N ASP A 303 -0.75 5.49 6.20
CA ASP A 303 -0.32 6.35 5.11
C ASP A 303 -1.32 7.48 4.82
N SER A 304 -2.56 7.13 4.48
CA SER A 304 -3.54 8.08 3.92
C SER A 304 -4.06 9.10 4.92
N GLU A 305 -4.21 8.71 6.20
CA GLU A 305 -4.80 9.58 7.21
C GLU A 305 -3.74 10.31 8.04
N TRP A 306 -2.57 9.72 8.25
CA TRP A 306 -1.58 10.29 9.16
C TRP A 306 -0.24 10.57 8.50
N GLY A 307 0.30 9.69 7.67
CA GLY A 307 1.56 9.88 6.94
C GLY A 307 1.51 11.08 6.02
N HIS A 308 0.69 11.03 4.98
CA HIS A 308 0.50 12.13 4.02
C HIS A 308 -0.03 13.43 4.65
N ARG A 309 -0.80 13.34 5.73
CA ARG A 309 -1.35 14.53 6.43
C ARG A 309 -0.41 15.09 7.47
N ARG A 310 0.76 14.48 7.67
CA ARG A 310 1.76 14.91 8.66
C ARG A 310 1.19 14.98 10.08
N ASP A 311 0.27 14.06 10.41
CA ASP A 311 -0.34 13.97 11.74
C ASP A 311 0.38 12.96 12.63
N VAL A 312 1.47 13.41 13.29
CA VAL A 312 2.28 12.59 14.20
C VAL A 312 1.44 12.00 15.35
N ALA A 313 0.54 12.80 15.94
CA ALA A 313 -0.28 12.34 17.07
C ALA A 313 -1.29 11.28 16.65
N GLY A 314 -1.92 11.44 15.48
CA GLY A 314 -2.81 10.44 14.89
C GLY A 314 -2.08 9.16 14.56
N TYR A 315 -0.90 9.25 13.93
CA TYR A 315 -0.08 8.08 13.59
C TYR A 315 0.33 7.30 14.84
N ALA A 316 0.83 8.01 15.88
CA ALA A 316 1.22 7.39 17.14
C ALA A 316 0.03 6.69 17.84
N ALA A 317 -1.13 7.33 17.90
CA ALA A 317 -2.34 6.74 18.48
C ALA A 317 -2.78 5.47 17.72
N ALA A 318 -2.71 5.49 16.40
CA ALA A 318 -3.01 4.33 15.57
C ALA A 318 -2.03 3.18 15.79
N LEU A 319 -0.72 3.47 15.92
CA LEU A 319 0.28 2.46 16.29
C LEU A 319 -0.01 1.85 17.66
N GLU A 320 -0.38 2.65 18.65
CA GLU A 320 -0.73 2.17 20.00
C GLU A 320 -2.00 1.29 19.97
N ASN A 321 -2.99 1.66 19.17
CA ASN A 321 -4.20 0.84 18.97
C ASN A 321 -3.89 -0.49 18.29
N ILE A 322 -3.16 -0.47 17.15
CA ILE A 322 -2.84 -1.71 16.43
C ILE A 322 -1.93 -2.64 17.25
N ASP A 323 -1.01 -2.09 18.07
CA ASP A 323 -0.19 -2.88 18.99
C ASP A 323 -1.03 -3.69 19.97
N ALA A 324 -2.07 -3.06 20.54
CA ALA A 324 -3.01 -3.75 21.42
C ALA A 324 -3.81 -4.85 20.69
N ARG A 325 -4.20 -4.59 19.42
CA ARG A 325 -4.89 -5.58 18.58
C ARG A 325 -3.97 -6.77 18.25
N ILE A 326 -2.70 -6.50 17.91
CA ILE A 326 -1.70 -7.56 17.66
C ILE A 326 -1.49 -8.40 18.93
N ALA A 327 -1.40 -7.76 20.10
CA ALA A 327 -1.27 -8.47 21.38
C ALA A 327 -2.43 -9.44 21.64
N ALA A 328 -3.65 -9.07 21.27
CA ALA A 328 -4.83 -9.91 21.37
C ALA A 328 -4.90 -10.99 20.28
N PHE A 329 -4.25 -10.76 19.13
CA PHE A 329 -4.21 -11.69 18.00
C PHE A 329 -3.20 -12.83 18.19
N VAL A 330 -2.01 -12.54 18.75
CA VAL A 330 -0.93 -13.54 18.94
C VAL A 330 -1.43 -14.86 19.54
N PRO A 331 -2.22 -14.87 20.64
CA PRO A 331 -2.70 -16.14 21.24
C PRO A 331 -3.78 -16.85 20.39
N LYS A 332 -4.30 -16.25 19.33
CA LYS A 332 -5.30 -16.87 18.44
C LYS A 332 -4.67 -17.65 17.29
N LEU A 333 -3.35 -17.51 17.10
CA LEU A 333 -2.61 -18.27 16.08
C LEU A 333 -2.57 -19.77 16.41
N HIS A 334 -2.84 -20.60 15.42
CA HIS A 334 -2.77 -22.06 15.54
C HIS A 334 -1.32 -22.58 15.49
N PRO A 335 -1.05 -23.81 15.92
CA PRO A 335 0.33 -24.35 16.03
C PRO A 335 1.19 -24.34 14.76
N GLY A 336 0.64 -24.12 13.60
CA GLY A 336 1.40 -24.02 12.33
C GLY A 336 1.41 -22.63 11.72
N ASP A 337 0.79 -21.63 12.35
CA ASP A 337 0.63 -20.31 11.76
C ASP A 337 1.89 -19.46 11.86
N LEU A 338 2.27 -18.84 10.75
CA LEU A 338 3.28 -17.80 10.65
C LEU A 338 2.59 -16.45 10.46
N ALA A 339 2.93 -15.46 11.26
CA ALA A 339 2.53 -14.08 11.04
C ALA A 339 3.77 -13.19 10.85
N ILE A 340 3.66 -12.23 9.93
CA ILE A 340 4.71 -11.27 9.61
C ILE A 340 4.11 -9.87 9.64
N ILE A 341 4.67 -8.97 10.47
CA ILE A 341 4.39 -7.54 10.40
C ILE A 341 5.50 -6.89 9.60
N THR A 342 5.11 -6.05 8.64
CA THR A 342 6.03 -5.29 7.80
C THR A 342 5.38 -4.00 7.31
N ALA A 343 6.06 -3.26 6.45
CA ALA A 343 5.54 -2.12 5.72
C ALA A 343 5.95 -2.20 4.24
N ASP A 344 5.43 -1.33 3.44
CA ASP A 344 5.70 -1.26 1.99
C ASP A 344 6.62 -0.10 1.60
N HIS A 345 6.71 0.94 2.42
CA HIS A 345 7.59 2.11 2.31
C HIS A 345 7.60 2.88 3.63
N GLY A 346 8.21 4.08 3.65
CA GLY A 346 8.07 5.06 4.71
C GLY A 346 7.14 6.22 4.31
N CYS A 347 6.60 6.94 5.29
CA CYS A 347 5.94 8.23 5.10
C CYS A 347 6.07 9.06 6.38
N ASP A 348 7.28 9.50 6.66
CA ASP A 348 7.64 10.21 7.89
C ASP A 348 6.80 11.48 8.06
N PRO A 349 5.93 11.55 9.07
CA PRO A 349 5.03 12.67 9.24
C PRO A 349 5.74 13.96 9.71
N THR A 350 7.03 13.88 10.01
CA THR A 350 7.85 15.04 10.34
C THR A 350 8.68 15.53 9.14
N TRP A 351 8.71 14.75 8.03
CA TRP A 351 9.53 15.06 6.88
C TRP A 351 8.93 16.15 6.01
N LYS A 352 9.79 16.77 5.18
CA LYS A 352 9.37 17.81 4.23
C LYS A 352 8.38 17.28 3.18
N GLY A 353 7.51 18.15 2.68
CA GLY A 353 6.51 17.78 1.67
C GLY A 353 5.42 16.87 2.23
N THR A 354 4.77 16.11 1.38
CA THR A 354 3.68 15.19 1.73
C THR A 354 3.81 13.84 1.03
N ASP A 355 4.95 13.57 0.43
CA ASP A 355 5.23 12.33 -0.31
C ASP A 355 5.74 11.23 0.63
N HIS A 356 5.75 10.00 0.14
CA HIS A 356 6.40 8.86 0.79
C HIS A 356 7.90 9.09 0.98
N THR A 357 8.51 8.38 1.90
CA THR A 357 9.95 8.44 2.18
C THR A 357 10.62 7.09 1.89
N ARG A 358 11.81 7.13 1.28
CA ARG A 358 12.61 5.95 0.94
C ARG A 358 13.29 5.41 2.18
N GLU A 359 12.65 4.45 2.85
CA GLU A 359 13.10 3.87 4.11
C GLU A 359 13.22 2.36 4.05
N CYS A 360 14.03 1.79 4.95
CA CYS A 360 13.92 0.38 5.30
C CYS A 360 12.62 0.13 6.06
N VAL A 361 12.09 -1.07 5.96
CA VAL A 361 10.87 -1.48 6.65
C VAL A 361 11.14 -2.58 7.68
N PRO A 362 10.33 -2.70 8.76
CA PRO A 362 10.47 -3.78 9.71
C PRO A 362 10.05 -5.11 9.09
N VAL A 363 10.68 -6.20 9.53
CA VAL A 363 10.25 -7.57 9.26
C VAL A 363 10.19 -8.30 10.59
N LEU A 364 8.99 -8.42 11.15
CA LEU A 364 8.75 -9.04 12.45
C LEU A 364 7.99 -10.35 12.25
N LEU A 365 8.69 -11.47 12.41
CA LEU A 365 8.11 -12.81 12.29
C LEU A 365 7.70 -13.30 13.68
N PHE A 366 6.50 -13.85 13.78
CA PHE A 366 6.00 -14.44 15.04
C PHE A 366 4.95 -15.53 14.76
N GLY A 367 4.61 -16.24 15.80
CA GLY A 367 3.71 -17.38 15.75
C GLY A 367 4.40 -18.64 16.30
N PRO A 368 3.66 -19.73 16.52
CA PRO A 368 4.20 -20.93 17.16
C PRO A 368 5.44 -21.54 16.52
N PRO A 369 5.66 -21.53 15.19
CA PRO A 369 6.86 -22.10 14.58
C PRO A 369 8.09 -21.18 14.64
N VAL A 370 7.97 -19.94 15.12
CA VAL A 370 9.04 -18.95 15.07
C VAL A 370 9.83 -18.93 16.37
N LEU A 371 11.14 -19.14 16.30
CA LEU A 371 12.04 -18.93 17.44
C LEU A 371 12.49 -17.46 17.51
N PRO A 372 12.46 -16.84 18.69
CA PRO A 372 12.96 -15.49 18.89
C PRO A 372 14.43 -15.37 18.45
N GLY A 373 14.76 -14.29 17.73
CA GLY A 373 16.12 -14.08 17.24
C GLY A 373 16.22 -12.94 16.23
N GLU A 374 17.42 -12.76 15.69
CA GLU A 374 17.70 -11.77 14.67
C GLU A 374 17.70 -12.40 13.27
N ALA A 375 17.04 -11.74 12.31
CA ALA A 375 17.05 -12.09 10.90
C ALA A 375 18.00 -11.19 10.06
N GLY A 376 18.58 -10.17 10.69
CA GLY A 376 19.46 -9.20 10.06
C GLY A 376 18.75 -8.21 9.15
N VAL A 377 19.54 -7.45 8.38
CA VAL A 377 19.03 -6.56 7.34
C VAL A 377 18.96 -7.32 6.03
N ARG A 378 17.76 -7.42 5.46
CA ARG A 378 17.48 -8.11 4.20
C ARG A 378 17.67 -7.13 3.03
N ASP A 379 18.21 -7.63 1.92
CA ASP A 379 18.51 -6.79 0.76
C ASP A 379 17.31 -6.53 -0.14
N THR A 380 16.17 -7.18 0.11
CA THR A 380 14.93 -7.00 -0.66
C THR A 380 13.69 -7.32 0.20
N PHE A 381 12.57 -6.66 -0.08
CA PHE A 381 11.27 -7.01 0.49
C PHE A 381 10.78 -8.39 0.02
N ALA A 382 11.30 -8.90 -1.10
CA ALA A 382 10.92 -10.21 -1.64
C ALA A 382 11.22 -11.37 -0.69
N ASP A 383 12.11 -11.18 0.28
CA ASP A 383 12.41 -12.16 1.32
C ASP A 383 11.18 -12.49 2.19
N VAL A 384 10.25 -11.54 2.34
CA VAL A 384 8.97 -11.77 3.04
C VAL A 384 8.13 -12.78 2.26
N GLY A 385 7.92 -12.57 0.96
CA GLY A 385 7.16 -13.49 0.12
C GLY A 385 7.81 -14.85 0.01
N GLN A 386 9.14 -14.89 -0.14
CA GLN A 386 9.90 -16.14 -0.20
C GLN A 386 9.81 -16.93 1.12
N THR A 387 9.78 -16.24 2.27
CA THR A 387 9.56 -16.87 3.58
C THR A 387 8.18 -17.51 3.66
N VAL A 388 7.14 -16.82 3.18
CA VAL A 388 5.78 -17.36 3.11
C VAL A 388 5.71 -18.56 2.15
N ALA A 389 6.33 -18.48 0.97
CA ALA A 389 6.38 -19.57 0.00
C ALA A 389 7.00 -20.83 0.61
N ALA A 390 8.15 -20.68 1.26
CA ALA A 390 8.83 -21.78 1.96
C ALA A 390 7.99 -22.35 3.10
N HIS A 391 7.33 -21.48 3.89
CA HIS A 391 6.49 -21.90 5.01
C HIS A 391 5.25 -22.67 4.56
N LEU A 392 4.61 -22.25 3.48
CA LEU A 392 3.43 -22.91 2.92
C LEU A 392 3.77 -24.10 2.00
N GLY A 393 5.06 -24.35 1.72
CA GLY A 393 5.54 -25.47 0.93
C GLY A 393 5.13 -25.38 -0.55
N ILE A 394 5.18 -24.18 -1.12
CA ILE A 394 5.05 -23.97 -2.56
C ILE A 394 6.42 -23.77 -3.21
N GLU A 395 6.46 -23.77 -4.55
CA GLU A 395 7.70 -23.53 -5.29
C GLU A 395 8.31 -22.16 -4.94
N PRO A 396 9.65 -22.05 -4.94
CA PRO A 396 10.32 -20.78 -4.68
C PRO A 396 9.92 -19.69 -5.68
N LEU A 397 9.85 -18.45 -5.19
CA LEU A 397 9.69 -17.26 -6.04
C LEU A 397 10.99 -16.99 -6.83
N GLU A 398 10.90 -16.20 -7.89
CA GLU A 398 12.08 -15.80 -8.68
C GLU A 398 13.03 -14.87 -7.90
N SER A 399 12.50 -14.13 -6.93
CA SER A 399 13.26 -13.16 -6.12
C SER A 399 13.10 -13.46 -4.63
N GLY A 400 14.14 -13.08 -3.87
CA GLY A 400 14.17 -13.20 -2.42
C GLY A 400 14.75 -14.52 -1.90
N GLU A 401 15.11 -14.49 -0.62
CA GLU A 401 15.60 -15.62 0.15
C GLU A 401 14.76 -15.82 1.41
N ALA A 402 14.33 -17.05 1.67
CA ALA A 402 13.53 -17.36 2.84
C ALA A 402 14.28 -17.08 4.14
N ILE A 403 13.66 -16.36 5.05
CA ILE A 403 14.17 -16.13 6.41
C ILE A 403 13.95 -17.40 7.21
N SER A 404 15.02 -17.91 7.85
CA SER A 404 14.90 -19.06 8.76
C SER A 404 13.99 -18.69 9.94
N LEU A 405 13.07 -19.59 10.29
CA LEU A 405 12.21 -19.43 11.47
C LEU A 405 12.87 -19.93 12.76
N ASN A 406 14.05 -20.57 12.65
CA ASN A 406 14.82 -21.20 13.74
C ASN A 406 16.10 -20.45 14.05
#